data_015a977df3cc4cebd3c4d218ff6f5fd3
#
_entry.id   015a977df3cc4cebd3c4d218ff6f5fd3
#
_cell.length_a   1.000
_cell.length_b   1.000
_cell.length_c   1.000
_cell.angle_alpha   90.00
_cell.angle_beta   90.00
_cell.angle_gamma   90.00
#
_symmetry.space_group_name_H-M   'P 1'
#
loop_
_entity.id
_entity.type
_entity.pdbx_description
1 polymer ?
#
loop_
_entity_poly.entity_id
_entity_poly.type
_entity_poly.pdbx_seq_one_letter_code
_entity_poly.pdbx_strand_id
1 'polypeptide(L)'
;MTRTYGDLGQLEITNENGVFTIEIGGLDGPTHAALGKVFRMAHESDANVVVVTGKDRTFLNPKMYDQEWLHSHAGNIEQSLLTLKETEDLNRDLIACEKITIAKVYAPGAHSLGAAIALGCDFVVAADDATFSDPHMSKWGSPPGDGGSVVWPLRIGLGRAREFLLLDRVCTAKEGVEMGLIDRAVPADQVEAEVDTMVQKLLSYNQFSLRSSKKWLNNYVQHAQMLVGTGALFAEGMAGRVQSAQNIARNFDEYGKELKERDYGA
;
A
#
# COMPACT_ATOMS: atom_id res chain seq x y z
N MET A 1 11.73 19.90 18.37
CA MET A 1 12.88 18.98 18.20
C MET A 1 12.62 18.17 16.94
N THR A 2 13.42 18.36 15.90
CA THR A 2 13.32 17.54 14.67
C THR A 2 13.80 16.14 15.02
N ARG A 3 12.91 15.15 15.05
CA ARG A 3 13.31 13.76 15.24
C ARG A 3 14.07 13.30 14.00
N THR A 4 15.26 12.77 14.18
CA THR A 4 16.02 12.10 13.12
C THR A 4 15.52 10.65 13.03
N TYR A 5 14.95 10.28 11.91
CA TYR A 5 14.29 8.97 11.75
C TYR A 5 15.20 7.85 11.21
N GLY A 6 16.51 8.07 11.15
CA GLY A 6 17.47 7.10 10.60
C GLY A 6 17.42 7.03 9.07
N ASP A 7 17.85 5.91 8.50
CA ASP A 7 17.77 5.67 7.07
C ASP A 7 16.30 5.39 6.68
N LEU A 8 15.77 6.18 5.75
CA LEU A 8 14.42 6.11 5.23
C LEU A 8 14.38 5.54 3.79
N GLY A 9 15.55 5.17 3.23
CA GLY A 9 15.63 4.75 1.85
C GLY A 9 15.08 5.82 0.91
N GLN A 10 14.13 5.43 0.07
CA GLN A 10 13.46 6.31 -0.89
C GLN A 10 12.15 6.92 -0.36
N LEU A 11 11.93 6.92 0.96
CA LEU A 11 10.80 7.65 1.55
C LEU A 11 11.19 9.10 1.83
N GLU A 12 10.35 10.02 1.38
CA GLU A 12 10.40 11.42 1.79
C GLU A 12 9.26 11.71 2.77
N ILE A 13 9.58 12.36 3.88
CA ILE A 13 8.60 12.63 4.94
C ILE A 13 8.57 14.12 5.22
N THR A 14 7.37 14.68 5.18
CA THR A 14 7.10 16.02 5.70
C THR A 14 6.10 15.97 6.84
N ASN A 15 6.19 16.88 7.79
CA ASN A 15 5.26 17.01 8.91
C ASN A 15 4.97 18.49 9.14
N GLU A 16 3.94 18.98 8.45
CA GLU A 16 3.62 20.40 8.40
C GLU A 16 2.11 20.61 8.48
N ASN A 17 1.70 21.70 9.11
CA ASN A 17 0.29 22.13 9.19
C ASN A 17 -0.67 21.04 9.70
N GLY A 18 -0.19 20.15 10.59
CA GLY A 18 -0.99 19.06 11.14
C GLY A 18 -1.11 17.84 10.23
N VAL A 19 -0.37 17.78 9.14
CA VAL A 19 -0.33 16.68 8.17
C VAL A 19 1.04 16.03 8.16
N PHE A 20 1.08 14.70 8.28
CA PHE A 20 2.27 13.89 8.08
C PHE A 20 2.18 13.25 6.70
N THR A 21 3.02 13.70 5.77
CA THR A 21 3.04 13.17 4.41
C THR A 21 4.15 12.16 4.24
N ILE A 22 3.81 11.01 3.66
CA ILE A 22 4.74 9.94 3.29
C ILE A 22 4.76 9.86 1.77
N GLU A 23 5.88 10.20 1.17
CA GLU A 23 6.11 10.12 -0.26
C GLU A 23 7.02 8.93 -0.57
N ILE A 24 6.55 7.98 -1.40
CA ILE A 24 7.26 6.72 -1.69
C ILE A 24 7.91 6.83 -3.07
N GLY A 25 9.26 6.87 -3.11
CA GLY A 25 10.02 7.02 -4.35
C GLY A 25 10.37 5.70 -5.05
N GLY A 26 10.26 4.57 -4.35
CA GLY A 26 10.60 3.25 -4.87
C GLY A 26 10.62 2.18 -3.77
N LEU A 27 11.12 0.99 -4.07
CA LEU A 27 11.24 -0.10 -3.11
C LEU A 27 12.59 -0.79 -3.25
N ASP A 28 13.45 -0.56 -2.29
CA ASP A 28 14.71 -1.24 -2.03
C ASP A 28 14.76 -1.70 -0.56
N GLY A 29 15.84 -2.34 -0.13
CA GLY A 29 15.95 -2.83 1.24
C GLY A 29 15.78 -1.75 2.31
N PRO A 30 16.50 -0.62 2.25
CA PRO A 30 16.32 0.48 3.18
C PRO A 30 14.88 1.04 3.20
N THR A 31 14.25 1.19 2.04
CA THR A 31 12.86 1.67 1.92
C THR A 31 11.88 0.67 2.53
N HIS A 32 12.07 -0.61 2.27
CA HIS A 32 11.23 -1.67 2.84
C HIS A 32 11.30 -1.68 4.37
N ALA A 33 12.51 -1.60 4.93
CA ALA A 33 12.72 -1.47 6.36
C ALA A 33 12.12 -0.18 6.95
N ALA A 34 12.13 0.92 6.19
CA ALA A 34 11.50 2.18 6.58
C ALA A 34 9.96 2.10 6.54
N LEU A 35 9.37 1.43 5.55
CA LEU A 35 7.94 1.15 5.48
C LEU A 35 7.45 0.37 6.71
N GLY A 36 8.23 -0.59 7.22
CA GLY A 36 7.93 -1.34 8.43
C GLY A 36 7.80 -0.50 9.72
N LYS A 37 8.13 0.79 9.68
CA LYS A 37 8.09 1.68 10.86
C LYS A 37 7.44 3.04 10.60
N VAL A 38 7.21 3.43 9.34
CA VAL A 38 6.78 4.79 9.00
C VAL A 38 5.42 5.17 9.57
N PHE A 39 4.48 4.23 9.63
CA PHE A 39 3.15 4.49 10.21
C PHE A 39 3.18 4.62 11.73
N ARG A 40 4.12 3.96 12.41
CA ARG A 40 4.39 4.20 13.83
C ARG A 40 4.98 5.59 14.04
N MET A 41 5.91 6.02 13.19
CA MET A 41 6.47 7.38 13.21
C MET A 41 5.36 8.41 13.01
N ALA A 42 4.46 8.19 12.03
CA ALA A 42 3.29 9.03 11.81
C ALA A 42 2.39 9.06 13.04
N HIS A 43 2.09 7.91 13.64
CA HIS A 43 1.29 7.81 14.87
C HIS A 43 1.88 8.60 16.04
N GLU A 44 3.19 8.56 16.23
CA GLU A 44 3.90 9.25 17.32
C GLU A 44 4.16 10.73 17.05
N SER A 45 3.97 11.22 15.82
CA SER A 45 4.17 12.64 15.46
C SER A 45 3.09 13.52 16.09
N ASP A 46 3.23 14.83 15.96
CA ASP A 46 2.22 15.83 16.38
C ASP A 46 1.16 16.11 15.30
N ALA A 47 1.28 15.52 14.11
CA ALA A 47 0.27 15.61 13.06
C ALA A 47 -1.07 15.01 13.49
N ASN A 48 -2.13 15.34 12.77
CA ASN A 48 -3.49 14.83 12.99
C ASN A 48 -4.00 13.96 11.84
N VAL A 49 -3.49 14.18 10.64
CA VAL A 49 -3.82 13.42 9.42
C VAL A 49 -2.52 12.89 8.81
N VAL A 50 -2.58 11.74 8.17
CA VAL A 50 -1.48 11.14 7.41
C VAL A 50 -1.89 11.05 5.94
N VAL A 51 -1.04 11.57 5.04
CA VAL A 51 -1.22 11.42 3.60
C VAL A 51 -0.11 10.52 3.06
N VAL A 52 -0.47 9.50 2.30
CA VAL A 52 0.47 8.61 1.61
C VAL A 52 0.35 8.82 0.11
N THR A 53 1.46 9.07 -0.54
CA THR A 53 1.49 9.29 -1.99
C THR A 53 2.77 8.73 -2.61
N GLY A 54 2.85 8.74 -3.93
CA GLY A 54 4.07 8.39 -4.65
C GLY A 54 4.86 9.63 -5.06
N LYS A 55 6.18 9.50 -5.07
CA LYS A 55 7.07 10.53 -5.60
C LYS A 55 6.77 10.79 -7.08
N ASP A 56 6.85 12.04 -7.49
CA ASP A 56 6.55 12.49 -8.86
C ASP A 56 5.18 11.97 -9.38
N ARG A 57 4.19 11.92 -8.48
CA ARG A 57 2.84 11.42 -8.74
C ARG A 57 2.78 9.94 -9.15
N THR A 58 3.82 9.15 -8.87
CA THR A 58 3.84 7.72 -9.20
C THR A 58 3.75 6.89 -7.93
N PHE A 59 2.55 6.37 -7.65
CA PHE A 59 2.35 5.51 -6.47
C PHE A 59 3.11 4.19 -6.62
N LEU A 60 3.48 3.59 -5.48
CA LEU A 60 4.29 2.38 -5.45
C LEU A 60 3.68 1.26 -6.32
N ASN A 61 4.46 0.75 -7.24
CA ASN A 61 4.11 -0.33 -8.13
C ASN A 61 5.36 -1.17 -8.49
N PRO A 62 5.21 -2.38 -9.02
CA PRO A 62 6.33 -3.31 -9.25
C PRO A 62 7.48 -2.79 -10.11
N LYS A 63 7.28 -1.77 -10.97
CA LYS A 63 8.36 -1.18 -11.77
C LYS A 63 9.36 -0.38 -10.95
N MET A 64 8.96 0.03 -9.75
CA MET A 64 9.75 0.83 -8.83
C MET A 64 10.55 -0.04 -7.86
N TYR A 65 10.47 -1.37 -7.99
CA TYR A 65 11.16 -2.32 -7.12
C TYR A 65 12.59 -2.53 -7.61
N ASP A 66 13.55 -2.42 -6.69
CA ASP A 66 14.95 -2.75 -6.95
C ASP A 66 15.11 -4.26 -7.18
N GLN A 67 15.56 -4.61 -8.39
CA GLN A 67 15.65 -6.01 -8.82
C GLN A 67 16.75 -6.75 -8.09
N GLU A 68 17.88 -6.10 -7.80
CA GLU A 68 19.00 -6.72 -7.09
C GLU A 68 18.59 -7.07 -5.65
N TRP A 69 17.92 -6.14 -4.98
CA TRP A 69 17.37 -6.38 -3.66
C TRP A 69 16.36 -7.53 -3.65
N LEU A 70 15.42 -7.55 -4.59
CA LEU A 70 14.44 -8.65 -4.69
C LEU A 70 15.12 -10.01 -4.91
N HIS A 71 16.12 -10.07 -5.80
CA HIS A 71 16.84 -11.29 -6.05
C HIS A 71 17.66 -11.77 -4.84
N SER A 72 18.13 -10.87 -4.00
CA SER A 72 18.89 -11.20 -2.80
C SER A 72 18.14 -12.09 -1.82
N HIS A 73 16.80 -12.07 -1.86
CA HIS A 73 15.93 -12.88 -0.98
C HIS A 73 15.87 -14.35 -1.39
N ALA A 74 16.03 -14.65 -2.68
CA ALA A 74 15.72 -15.97 -3.24
C ALA A 74 16.57 -17.12 -2.66
N GLY A 75 17.76 -16.82 -2.14
CA GLY A 75 18.67 -17.81 -1.54
C GLY A 75 19.03 -17.53 -0.08
N ASN A 76 18.58 -16.42 0.49
CA ASN A 76 18.95 -15.98 1.83
C ASN A 76 17.77 -16.01 2.79
N ILE A 77 17.76 -17.02 3.68
CA ILE A 77 16.66 -17.21 4.65
C ILE A 77 16.58 -16.06 5.65
N GLU A 78 17.69 -15.54 6.12
CA GLU A 78 17.71 -14.46 7.11
C GLU A 78 17.14 -13.18 6.51
N GLN A 79 17.53 -12.85 5.28
CA GLN A 79 16.98 -11.70 4.55
C GLN A 79 15.48 -11.86 4.32
N SER A 80 15.03 -13.05 3.91
CA SER A 80 13.59 -13.30 3.73
C SER A 80 12.80 -13.16 5.04
N LEU A 81 13.32 -13.67 6.15
CA LEU A 81 12.65 -13.53 7.46
C LEU A 81 12.62 -12.07 7.92
N LEU A 82 13.67 -11.31 7.66
CA LEU A 82 13.69 -9.87 7.96
C LEU A 82 12.62 -9.14 7.15
N THR A 83 12.54 -9.38 5.85
CA THR A 83 11.54 -8.78 4.96
C THR A 83 10.11 -9.13 5.40
N LEU A 84 9.85 -10.39 5.77
CA LEU A 84 8.54 -10.79 6.31
C LEU A 84 8.21 -10.02 7.60
N LYS A 85 9.19 -9.87 8.48
CA LYS A 85 9.01 -9.11 9.73
C LYS A 85 8.71 -7.64 9.47
N GLU A 86 9.39 -7.02 8.53
CA GLU A 86 9.17 -5.62 8.15
C GLU A 86 7.79 -5.42 7.52
N THR A 87 7.32 -6.36 6.68
CA THR A 87 5.96 -6.35 6.12
C THR A 87 4.89 -6.54 7.21
N GLU A 88 5.13 -7.44 8.16
CA GLU A 88 4.23 -7.61 9.32
C GLU A 88 4.14 -6.32 10.14
N ASP A 89 5.27 -5.66 10.39
CA ASP A 89 5.33 -4.38 11.09
C ASP A 89 4.60 -3.28 10.31
N LEU A 90 4.77 -3.20 8.98
CA LEU A 90 4.05 -2.29 8.11
C LEU A 90 2.53 -2.46 8.25
N ASN A 91 2.03 -3.66 8.06
CA ASN A 91 0.59 -3.96 8.11
C ASN A 91 0.02 -3.66 9.50
N ARG A 92 0.72 -4.09 10.57
CA ARG A 92 0.32 -3.82 11.94
C ARG A 92 0.27 -2.32 12.25
N ASP A 93 1.31 -1.58 11.90
CA ASP A 93 1.46 -0.18 12.27
C ASP A 93 0.56 0.73 11.43
N LEU A 94 0.27 0.39 10.17
CA LEU A 94 -0.75 1.06 9.36
C LEU A 94 -2.14 0.91 10.00
N ILE A 95 -2.51 -0.31 10.39
CA ILE A 95 -3.81 -0.60 11.03
C ILE A 95 -3.89 0.05 12.42
N ALA A 96 -2.79 0.01 13.19
CA ALA A 96 -2.74 0.57 14.54
C ALA A 96 -2.64 2.10 14.59
N CYS A 97 -2.32 2.76 13.47
CA CYS A 97 -2.25 4.22 13.40
C CYS A 97 -3.63 4.82 13.70
N GLU A 98 -3.77 5.53 14.82
CA GLU A 98 -5.03 6.16 15.21
C GLU A 98 -5.35 7.45 14.45
N LYS A 99 -4.38 8.01 13.70
CA LYS A 99 -4.59 9.17 12.83
C LYS A 99 -5.25 8.74 11.53
N ILE A 100 -6.14 9.57 11.00
CA ILE A 100 -6.77 9.27 9.70
C ILE A 100 -5.72 9.25 8.61
N THR A 101 -5.73 8.19 7.82
CA THR A 101 -4.81 7.96 6.71
C THR A 101 -5.53 8.13 5.38
N ILE A 102 -4.94 8.87 4.46
CA ILE A 102 -5.46 9.11 3.10
C ILE A 102 -4.40 8.67 2.10
N ALA A 103 -4.72 7.75 1.21
CA ALA A 103 -3.89 7.44 0.07
C ALA A 103 -4.27 8.37 -1.10
N LYS A 104 -3.27 9.04 -1.68
CA LYS A 104 -3.38 9.90 -2.84
C LYS A 104 -2.71 9.21 -4.02
N VAL A 105 -3.49 8.73 -4.98
CA VAL A 105 -3.03 7.82 -6.05
C VAL A 105 -3.23 8.46 -7.42
N TYR A 106 -2.16 8.52 -8.20
CA TYR A 106 -2.18 8.94 -9.61
C TYR A 106 -1.89 7.77 -10.54
N ALA A 107 -2.11 7.94 -11.84
CA ALA A 107 -1.68 6.96 -12.83
C ALA A 107 -0.15 6.67 -12.75
N PRO A 108 0.29 5.41 -12.96
CA PRO A 108 -0.50 4.28 -13.45
C PRO A 108 -1.42 3.63 -12.40
N GLY A 109 -1.32 4.02 -11.13
CA GLY A 109 -2.17 3.48 -10.06
C GLY A 109 -1.37 2.78 -8.96
N ALA A 110 -2.06 2.01 -8.12
CA ALA A 110 -1.49 1.27 -7.01
C ALA A 110 -1.59 -0.25 -7.26
N HIS A 111 -0.47 -0.96 -7.18
CA HIS A 111 -0.40 -2.38 -7.52
C HIS A 111 0.43 -3.15 -6.50
N SER A 112 0.06 -4.43 -6.22
CA SER A 112 0.76 -5.30 -5.26
C SER A 112 0.87 -4.64 -3.88
N LEU A 113 2.06 -4.57 -3.27
CA LEU A 113 2.29 -3.87 -1.99
C LEU A 113 1.77 -2.42 -2.00
N GLY A 114 1.89 -1.72 -3.13
CA GLY A 114 1.33 -0.37 -3.28
C GLY A 114 -0.20 -0.37 -3.14
N ALA A 115 -0.90 -1.35 -3.72
CA ALA A 115 -2.34 -1.50 -3.53
C ALA A 115 -2.68 -1.87 -2.09
N ALA A 116 -1.91 -2.76 -1.45
CA ALA A 116 -2.11 -3.11 -0.05
C ALA A 116 -1.97 -1.89 0.87
N ILE A 117 -0.96 -1.04 0.67
CA ILE A 117 -0.78 0.21 1.41
C ILE A 117 -1.94 1.18 1.15
N ALA A 118 -2.28 1.42 -0.12
CA ALA A 118 -3.34 2.38 -0.47
C ALA A 118 -4.70 1.94 0.10
N LEU A 119 -5.09 0.68 -0.08
CA LEU A 119 -6.36 0.12 0.39
C LEU A 119 -6.39 -0.08 1.91
N GLY A 120 -5.24 -0.18 2.55
CA GLY A 120 -5.08 -0.19 4.00
C GLY A 120 -5.28 1.18 4.66
N CYS A 121 -5.20 2.28 3.90
CA CYS A 121 -5.55 3.61 4.39
C CYS A 121 -7.06 3.74 4.62
N ASP A 122 -7.48 4.70 5.47
CA ASP A 122 -8.90 4.92 5.75
C ASP A 122 -9.65 5.40 4.51
N PHE A 123 -9.01 6.28 3.72
CA PHE A 123 -9.56 6.83 2.48
C PHE A 123 -8.56 6.69 1.33
N VAL A 124 -9.09 6.49 0.14
CA VAL A 124 -8.33 6.45 -1.12
C VAL A 124 -8.93 7.44 -2.10
N VAL A 125 -8.15 8.44 -2.48
CA VAL A 125 -8.48 9.39 -3.54
C VAL A 125 -7.56 9.13 -4.71
N ALA A 126 -8.12 8.84 -5.87
CA ALA A 126 -7.34 8.48 -7.05
C ALA A 126 -7.67 9.38 -8.26
N ALA A 127 -6.68 9.53 -9.14
CA ALA A 127 -6.93 10.02 -10.48
C ALA A 127 -7.83 9.04 -11.23
N ASP A 128 -8.74 9.52 -12.06
CA ASP A 128 -9.74 8.70 -12.73
C ASP A 128 -9.16 7.76 -13.81
N ASP A 129 -7.92 8.04 -14.25
CA ASP A 129 -7.09 7.21 -15.11
C ASP A 129 -6.16 6.23 -14.35
N ALA A 130 -6.17 6.24 -13.01
CA ALA A 130 -5.42 5.29 -12.21
C ALA A 130 -6.07 3.91 -12.21
N THR A 131 -5.26 2.87 -11.98
CA THR A 131 -5.73 1.48 -11.90
C THR A 131 -5.27 0.78 -10.64
N PHE A 132 -5.98 -0.30 -10.28
CA PHE A 132 -5.71 -1.10 -9.09
C PHE A 132 -5.68 -2.58 -9.44
N SER A 133 -4.67 -3.31 -8.96
CA SER A 133 -4.56 -4.75 -9.12
C SER A 133 -3.64 -5.37 -8.07
N ASP A 134 -3.74 -6.69 -7.94
CA ASP A 134 -2.86 -7.48 -7.09
C ASP A 134 -2.42 -8.76 -7.81
N PRO A 135 -1.34 -8.71 -8.62
CA PRO A 135 -0.95 -9.79 -9.52
C PRO A 135 -0.07 -10.88 -8.87
N HIS A 136 -0.19 -11.14 -7.57
CA HIS A 136 0.65 -12.11 -6.86
C HIS A 136 0.56 -13.51 -7.47
N MET A 137 -0.64 -13.97 -7.84
CA MET A 137 -0.83 -15.33 -8.34
C MET A 137 -0.17 -15.56 -9.68
N SER A 138 -0.42 -14.69 -10.69
CA SER A 138 0.09 -14.92 -12.04
C SER A 138 1.55 -14.55 -12.20
N LYS A 139 2.01 -13.52 -11.50
CA LYS A 139 3.35 -12.97 -11.71
C LYS A 139 4.40 -13.58 -10.80
N TRP A 140 4.01 -13.93 -9.57
CA TRP A 140 4.96 -14.43 -8.58
C TRP A 140 4.62 -15.84 -8.08
N GLY A 141 3.45 -16.38 -8.44
CA GLY A 141 3.00 -17.71 -7.98
C GLY A 141 2.87 -17.78 -6.45
N SER A 142 2.59 -16.66 -5.82
CA SER A 142 2.48 -16.53 -4.37
C SER A 142 1.13 -15.95 -3.96
N PRO A 143 0.63 -16.25 -2.76
CA PRO A 143 -0.53 -15.54 -2.23
C PRO A 143 -0.19 -14.08 -1.95
N PRO A 144 -1.15 -13.14 -2.00
CA PRO A 144 -0.97 -11.73 -1.69
C PRO A 144 -0.90 -11.50 -0.17
N GLY A 145 0.22 -11.89 0.43
CA GLY A 145 0.42 -11.90 1.89
C GLY A 145 0.84 -10.57 2.47
N ASP A 146 1.36 -9.67 1.65
CA ASP A 146 1.83 -8.33 2.00
C ASP A 146 0.72 -7.35 2.48
N GLY A 147 -0.50 -7.86 2.67
CA GLY A 147 -1.69 -7.14 3.11
C GLY A 147 -2.89 -7.34 2.17
N GLY A 148 -2.66 -7.72 0.92
CA GLY A 148 -3.70 -7.90 -0.09
C GLY A 148 -4.80 -8.86 0.35
N SER A 149 -4.47 -10.00 0.93
CA SER A 149 -5.43 -11.00 1.45
C SER A 149 -6.37 -10.44 2.53
N VAL A 150 -6.04 -9.30 3.14
CA VAL A 150 -6.84 -8.65 4.19
C VAL A 150 -7.64 -7.47 3.62
N VAL A 151 -6.95 -6.53 2.96
CA VAL A 151 -7.57 -5.25 2.60
C VAL A 151 -8.59 -5.37 1.46
N TRP A 152 -8.32 -6.20 0.45
CA TRP A 152 -9.26 -6.39 -0.65
C TRP A 152 -10.61 -6.96 -0.19
N PRO A 153 -10.66 -8.08 0.58
CA PRO A 153 -11.94 -8.61 1.06
C PRO A 153 -12.70 -7.65 1.97
N LEU A 154 -12.00 -6.84 2.77
CA LEU A 154 -12.64 -5.86 3.64
C LEU A 154 -13.27 -4.71 2.86
N ARG A 155 -12.68 -4.30 1.72
CA ARG A 155 -13.20 -3.23 0.87
C ARG A 155 -14.39 -3.68 0.01
N ILE A 156 -14.25 -4.78 -0.73
CA ILE A 156 -15.21 -5.19 -1.78
C ILE A 156 -15.93 -6.49 -1.51
N GLY A 157 -15.73 -7.06 -0.33
CA GLY A 157 -16.27 -8.36 0.04
C GLY A 157 -15.51 -9.53 -0.59
N LEU A 158 -15.56 -10.69 0.07
CA LEU A 158 -14.77 -11.87 -0.28
C LEU A 158 -15.02 -12.37 -1.70
N GLY A 159 -16.27 -12.29 -2.18
CA GLY A 159 -16.61 -12.75 -3.53
C GLY A 159 -15.86 -12.02 -4.63
N ARG A 160 -15.91 -10.68 -4.62
CA ARG A 160 -15.20 -9.84 -5.59
C ARG A 160 -13.69 -9.89 -5.40
N ALA A 161 -13.21 -9.90 -4.17
CA ALA A 161 -11.78 -9.98 -3.90
C ALA A 161 -11.12 -11.19 -4.56
N ARG A 162 -11.82 -12.32 -4.67
CA ARG A 162 -11.32 -13.53 -5.37
C ARG A 162 -11.01 -13.27 -6.85
N GLU A 163 -11.77 -12.43 -7.53
CA GLU A 163 -11.48 -12.08 -8.94
C GLU A 163 -10.15 -11.35 -9.06
N PHE A 164 -9.87 -10.44 -8.14
CA PHE A 164 -8.61 -9.68 -8.13
C PHE A 164 -7.42 -10.53 -7.70
N LEU A 165 -7.60 -11.29 -6.61
CA LEU A 165 -6.49 -11.99 -5.97
C LEU A 165 -6.19 -13.38 -6.58
N LEU A 166 -7.13 -14.00 -7.28
CA LEU A 166 -6.96 -15.32 -7.88
C LEU A 166 -6.98 -15.33 -9.41
N LEU A 167 -7.51 -14.27 -10.03
CA LEU A 167 -7.62 -14.13 -11.49
C LEU A 167 -6.92 -12.87 -12.02
N ASP A 168 -6.18 -12.17 -11.15
CA ASP A 168 -5.39 -10.96 -11.46
C ASP A 168 -6.18 -9.87 -12.20
N ARG A 169 -7.45 -9.69 -11.80
CA ARG A 169 -8.27 -8.62 -12.36
C ARG A 169 -7.62 -7.26 -12.10
N VAL A 170 -7.66 -6.39 -13.09
CA VAL A 170 -7.33 -4.97 -12.97
C VAL A 170 -8.63 -4.19 -13.07
N CYS A 171 -8.80 -3.16 -12.24
CA CYS A 171 -9.91 -2.21 -12.40
C CYS A 171 -9.39 -0.78 -12.52
N THR A 172 -10.17 0.05 -13.19
CA THR A 172 -9.99 1.50 -13.20
C THR A 172 -10.42 2.10 -11.85
N ALA A 173 -9.96 3.31 -11.55
CA ALA A 173 -10.40 4.04 -10.36
C ALA A 173 -11.94 4.24 -10.33
N LYS A 174 -12.56 4.48 -11.49
CA LYS A 174 -14.02 4.62 -11.62
C LYS A 174 -14.75 3.35 -11.20
N GLU A 175 -14.35 2.18 -11.74
CA GLU A 175 -14.88 0.88 -11.31
C GLU A 175 -14.61 0.64 -9.82
N GLY A 176 -13.45 1.08 -9.31
CA GLY A 176 -13.08 1.00 -7.90
C GLY A 176 -14.07 1.73 -7.00
N VAL A 177 -14.51 2.94 -7.37
CA VAL A 177 -15.56 3.68 -6.64
C VAL A 177 -16.88 2.94 -6.70
N GLU A 178 -17.32 2.47 -7.88
CA GLU A 178 -18.59 1.77 -8.05
C GLU A 178 -18.69 0.51 -7.19
N MET A 179 -17.59 -0.22 -6.99
CA MET A 179 -17.59 -1.44 -6.18
C MET A 179 -17.21 -1.21 -4.71
N GLY A 180 -16.87 0.02 -4.32
CA GLY A 180 -16.47 0.36 -2.95
C GLY A 180 -15.01 0.02 -2.61
N LEU A 181 -14.16 -0.18 -3.61
CA LEU A 181 -12.73 -0.42 -3.42
C LEU A 181 -12.01 0.84 -2.95
N ILE A 182 -12.33 1.97 -3.58
CA ILE A 182 -11.78 3.28 -3.26
C ILE A 182 -12.89 4.31 -3.05
N ASP A 183 -12.56 5.46 -2.48
CA ASP A 183 -13.57 6.44 -2.03
C ASP A 183 -13.87 7.51 -3.08
N ARG A 184 -12.88 7.93 -3.86
CA ARG A 184 -13.00 9.00 -4.88
C ARG A 184 -12.15 8.69 -6.11
N ALA A 185 -12.71 8.95 -7.29
CA ALA A 185 -12.01 9.01 -8.56
C ALA A 185 -12.32 10.36 -9.21
N VAL A 186 -11.30 11.18 -9.40
CA VAL A 186 -11.43 12.55 -9.94
C VAL A 186 -10.38 12.78 -11.03
N PRO A 187 -10.56 13.76 -11.93
CA PRO A 187 -9.50 14.13 -12.88
C PRO A 187 -8.15 14.36 -12.18
N ALA A 188 -7.05 13.97 -12.83
CA ALA A 188 -5.71 13.99 -12.21
C ALA A 188 -5.29 15.37 -11.68
N ASP A 189 -5.75 16.44 -12.30
CA ASP A 189 -5.51 17.82 -11.86
C ASP A 189 -6.35 18.25 -10.65
N GLN A 190 -7.38 17.48 -10.28
CA GLN A 190 -8.25 17.74 -9.14
C GLN A 190 -7.92 16.89 -7.90
N VAL A 191 -7.08 15.89 -8.02
CA VAL A 191 -6.73 14.97 -6.91
C VAL A 191 -6.18 15.74 -5.70
N GLU A 192 -5.30 16.71 -5.93
CA GLU A 192 -4.72 17.51 -4.84
C GLU A 192 -5.80 18.30 -4.10
N ALA A 193 -6.64 19.01 -4.82
CA ALA A 193 -7.72 19.83 -4.23
C ALA A 193 -8.75 18.98 -3.46
N GLU A 194 -9.04 17.76 -3.96
CA GLU A 194 -9.94 16.83 -3.28
C GLU A 194 -9.35 16.33 -1.96
N VAL A 195 -8.05 15.94 -1.98
CA VAL A 195 -7.33 15.53 -0.76
C VAL A 195 -7.24 16.69 0.23
N ASP A 196 -6.88 17.89 -0.21
CA ASP A 196 -6.81 19.09 0.65
C ASP A 196 -8.17 19.39 1.30
N THR A 197 -9.26 19.30 0.54
CA THR A 197 -10.62 19.50 1.06
C THR A 197 -10.93 18.48 2.16
N MET A 198 -10.58 17.22 1.95
CA MET A 198 -10.76 16.15 2.94
C MET A 198 -9.91 16.39 4.18
N VAL A 199 -8.63 16.76 4.00
CA VAL A 199 -7.69 17.08 5.09
C VAL A 199 -8.24 18.22 5.94
N GLN A 200 -8.64 19.36 5.34
CA GLN A 200 -9.17 20.50 6.08
C GLN A 200 -10.42 20.14 6.89
N LYS A 201 -11.30 19.32 6.32
CA LYS A 201 -12.47 18.81 7.03
C LYS A 201 -12.08 17.96 8.22
N LEU A 202 -11.12 17.04 8.07
CA LEU A 202 -10.64 16.17 9.15
C LEU A 202 -9.94 16.97 10.26
N LEU A 203 -9.14 17.96 9.91
CA LEU A 203 -8.49 18.86 10.87
C LEU A 203 -9.47 19.71 11.67
N SER A 204 -10.64 20.03 11.11
CA SER A 204 -11.68 20.81 11.80
C SER A 204 -12.43 20.03 12.88
N TYR A 205 -12.35 18.70 12.88
CA TYR A 205 -13.04 17.86 13.86
C TYR A 205 -12.31 17.78 15.21
N ASN A 206 -13.06 17.37 16.25
CA ASN A 206 -12.45 17.01 17.52
C ASN A 206 -11.55 15.78 17.33
N GLN A 207 -10.24 15.95 17.50
CA GLN A 207 -9.25 14.93 17.21
C GLN A 207 -9.34 13.71 18.12
N PHE A 208 -9.74 13.88 19.38
CA PHE A 208 -9.96 12.75 20.29
C PHE A 208 -11.10 11.86 19.79
N SER A 209 -12.23 12.47 19.44
CA SER A 209 -13.39 11.72 18.95
C SER A 209 -13.09 11.02 17.61
N LEU A 210 -12.39 11.71 16.71
CA LEU A 210 -12.02 11.16 15.41
C LEU A 210 -11.11 9.94 15.54
N ARG A 211 -10.02 10.06 16.33
CA ARG A 211 -9.08 8.97 16.58
C ARG A 211 -9.73 7.81 17.32
N SER A 212 -10.57 8.10 18.33
CA SER A 212 -11.30 7.06 19.06
C SER A 212 -12.25 6.31 18.13
N SER A 213 -12.95 6.99 17.23
CA SER A 213 -13.83 6.35 16.25
C SER A 213 -13.05 5.41 15.32
N LYS A 214 -11.94 5.90 14.75
CA LYS A 214 -11.07 5.07 13.91
C LYS A 214 -10.56 3.84 14.66
N LYS A 215 -10.07 4.02 15.89
CA LYS A 215 -9.55 2.93 16.72
C LYS A 215 -10.54 1.78 16.85
N TRP A 216 -11.81 2.09 17.11
CA TRP A 216 -12.84 1.07 17.25
C TRP A 216 -13.23 0.43 15.93
N LEU A 217 -13.28 1.19 14.84
CA LEU A 217 -13.50 0.67 13.50
C LEU A 217 -12.36 -0.26 13.06
N ASN A 218 -11.11 0.11 13.38
CA ASN A 218 -9.95 -0.70 13.03
C ASN A 218 -9.87 -2.05 13.77
N ASN A 219 -10.65 -2.27 14.83
CA ASN A 219 -10.75 -3.60 15.44
C ASN A 219 -11.22 -4.67 14.44
N TYR A 220 -12.08 -4.33 13.47
CA TYR A 220 -12.47 -5.27 12.40
C TYR A 220 -11.28 -5.64 11.52
N VAL A 221 -10.46 -4.65 11.17
CA VAL A 221 -9.25 -4.85 10.35
C VAL A 221 -8.20 -5.65 11.12
N GLN A 222 -7.99 -5.34 12.41
CA GLN A 222 -7.06 -6.08 13.28
C GLN A 222 -7.44 -7.55 13.39
N HIS A 223 -8.73 -7.86 13.56
CA HIS A 223 -9.19 -9.26 13.63
C HIS A 223 -8.94 -9.98 12.30
N ALA A 224 -9.21 -9.34 11.16
CA ALA A 224 -8.91 -9.92 9.85
C ALA A 224 -7.40 -10.15 9.67
N GLN A 225 -6.57 -9.18 10.08
CA GLN A 225 -5.10 -9.30 10.05
C GLN A 225 -4.61 -10.48 10.90
N MET A 226 -5.14 -10.66 12.10
CA MET A 226 -4.77 -11.78 12.99
C MET A 226 -5.20 -13.13 12.41
N LEU A 227 -6.37 -13.21 11.78
CA LEU A 227 -6.91 -14.48 11.25
C LEU A 227 -6.29 -14.88 9.92
N VAL A 228 -5.97 -13.94 9.06
CA VAL A 228 -5.57 -14.18 7.67
C VAL A 228 -4.17 -13.65 7.37
N GLY A 229 -3.86 -12.41 7.80
CA GLY A 229 -2.69 -11.68 7.33
C GLY A 229 -1.36 -12.39 7.62
N THR A 230 -1.11 -12.79 8.86
CA THR A 230 0.15 -13.46 9.24
C THR A 230 0.35 -14.78 8.51
N GLY A 231 -0.74 -15.58 8.36
CA GLY A 231 -0.70 -16.84 7.62
C GLY A 231 -0.46 -16.65 6.12
N ALA A 232 -1.09 -15.65 5.51
CA ALA A 232 -0.92 -15.33 4.11
C ALA A 232 0.50 -14.81 3.82
N LEU A 233 1.03 -13.94 4.68
CA LEU A 233 2.40 -13.42 4.57
C LEU A 233 3.45 -14.53 4.70
N PHE A 234 3.27 -15.45 5.65
CA PHE A 234 4.14 -16.62 5.76
C PHE A 234 4.09 -17.50 4.51
N ALA A 235 2.89 -17.74 3.96
CA ALA A 235 2.72 -18.54 2.75
C ALA A 235 3.34 -17.86 1.52
N GLU A 236 3.27 -16.54 1.41
CA GLU A 236 3.97 -15.75 0.39
C GLU A 236 5.48 -15.94 0.48
N GLY A 237 6.06 -15.77 1.66
CA GLY A 237 7.49 -15.99 1.88
C GLY A 237 7.94 -17.42 1.58
N MET A 238 7.09 -18.41 1.82
CA MET A 238 7.37 -19.81 1.45
C MET A 238 7.29 -20.01 -0.07
N ALA A 239 6.31 -19.46 -0.75
CA ALA A 239 6.16 -19.55 -2.20
C ALA A 239 7.34 -18.92 -2.94
N GLY A 240 7.80 -17.75 -2.49
CA GLY A 240 8.99 -17.08 -3.03
C GLY A 240 10.29 -17.93 -2.95
N ARG A 241 10.33 -18.91 -2.06
CA ARG A 241 11.46 -19.86 -1.94
C ARG A 241 11.36 -21.02 -2.90
N VAL A 242 10.17 -21.43 -3.26
CA VAL A 242 9.93 -22.51 -4.22
C VAL A 242 10.25 -22.05 -5.63
N GLN A 243 10.08 -20.77 -5.92
CA GLN A 243 10.43 -20.18 -7.20
C GLN A 243 11.90 -19.80 -7.25
N SER A 244 12.58 -20.15 -8.35
CA SER A 244 13.97 -19.71 -8.56
C SER A 244 14.01 -18.17 -8.72
N ALA A 245 15.10 -17.54 -8.28
CA ALA A 245 15.35 -16.11 -8.45
C ALA A 245 15.16 -15.64 -9.91
N GLN A 246 15.56 -16.47 -10.88
CA GLN A 246 15.39 -16.19 -12.31
C GLN A 246 13.92 -16.12 -12.74
N ASN A 247 13.05 -16.96 -12.18
CA ASN A 247 11.63 -16.93 -12.47
C ASN A 247 10.96 -15.67 -11.90
N ILE A 248 11.35 -15.27 -10.69
CA ILE A 248 10.87 -14.03 -10.08
C ILE A 248 11.27 -12.83 -10.94
N ALA A 249 12.55 -12.73 -11.33
CA ALA A 249 13.03 -11.65 -12.17
C ALA A 249 12.30 -11.55 -13.51
N ARG A 250 12.13 -12.69 -14.19
CA ARG A 250 11.40 -12.73 -15.47
C ARG A 250 9.97 -12.24 -15.32
N ASN A 251 9.28 -12.68 -14.28
CA ASN A 251 7.90 -12.27 -14.05
C ASN A 251 7.77 -10.77 -13.74
N PHE A 252 8.73 -10.19 -13.04
CA PHE A 252 8.78 -8.74 -12.82
C PHE A 252 8.96 -7.94 -14.10
N ASP A 253 9.91 -8.36 -14.95
CA ASP A 253 10.17 -7.72 -16.23
C ASP A 253 8.95 -7.80 -17.15
N GLU A 254 8.31 -8.96 -17.22
CA GLU A 254 7.10 -9.17 -18.02
C GLU A 254 5.94 -8.28 -17.52
N TYR A 255 5.69 -8.25 -16.22
CA TYR A 255 4.66 -7.40 -15.63
C TYR A 255 4.94 -5.91 -15.86
N GLY A 256 6.19 -5.51 -15.73
CA GLY A 256 6.61 -4.13 -16.04
C GLY A 256 6.35 -3.75 -17.50
N LYS A 257 6.50 -4.67 -18.46
CA LYS A 257 6.14 -4.46 -19.86
C LYS A 257 4.63 -4.38 -20.05
N GLU A 258 3.88 -5.32 -19.49
CA GLU A 258 2.40 -5.31 -19.55
C GLU A 258 1.79 -4.03 -19.00
N LEU A 259 2.31 -3.50 -17.87
CA LEU A 259 1.85 -2.22 -17.34
C LEU A 259 2.14 -1.04 -18.29
N LYS A 260 3.23 -1.13 -19.10
CA LYS A 260 3.54 -0.11 -20.10
C LYS A 260 2.66 -0.22 -21.33
N GLU A 261 2.27 -1.45 -21.69
CA GLU A 261 1.55 -1.77 -22.93
C GLU A 261 0.03 -1.73 -22.75
N ARG A 262 -0.46 -1.82 -21.52
CA ARG A 262 -1.90 -1.66 -21.27
C ARG A 262 -2.28 -0.21 -21.55
N ASP A 263 -2.94 -0.04 -22.69
CA ASP A 263 -3.71 1.15 -22.99
C ASP A 263 -4.94 1.14 -22.09
N TYR A 264 -4.88 1.87 -20.99
CA TYR A 264 -5.97 1.98 -20.03
C TYR A 264 -7.05 2.93 -20.54
N GLY A 265 -7.36 2.81 -21.83
CA GLY A 265 -8.43 3.45 -22.56
C GLY A 265 -8.76 4.86 -22.08
N ALA A 266 -8.37 5.83 -22.86
CA ALA A 266 -8.79 7.22 -22.65
C ALA A 266 -10.32 7.36 -22.62
#